data_0a12241305d73ea63c2f8acbfdfb9efe
#
_entry.id   0a12241305d73ea63c2f8acbfdfb9efe
#
_cell.length_a   1.000
_cell.length_b   1.000
_cell.length_c   1.000
_cell.angle_alpha   90.00
_cell.angle_beta   90.00
_cell.angle_gamma   90.00
#
_symmetry.space_group_name_H-M   'P 1'
#
loop_
_entity.id
_entity.type
_entity.pdbx_description
1 polymer ?
#
loop_
_entity_poly.entity_id
_entity_poly.type
_entity_poly.pdbx_seq_one_letter_code
_entity_poly.pdbx_strand_id
1 'polypeptide(L)'
;MLHALDLIGTFAFALSGALLAVRKRMDIFGVVVLAVASGLGGGIIRDVLIGATPPVAITHWGYLATAAAAGLVGFAAPAAVTRARRMVLVFDAVGLGLFAVSSTAKALEHGVPAVGAVVIGVITAVGGGVARDLLAGDVPVILHSDIYATPAAVAGIIVATVSRSPSVELGAAILATGIRLAALRFRWSAPKPRT
;
A
#
# COMPACT_ATOMS: atom_id res chain seq x y z
N MET A 1 -4.95 -3.06 17.24
CA MET A 1 -4.79 -3.82 16.00
C MET A 1 -4.46 -2.93 14.81
N LEU A 2 -5.18 -1.83 14.57
CA LEU A 2 -4.93 -0.93 13.42
C LEU A 2 -3.48 -0.47 13.30
N HIS A 3 -2.82 -0.10 14.40
CA HIS A 3 -1.40 0.26 14.41
C HIS A 3 -0.49 -0.85 13.89
N ALA A 4 -0.78 -2.12 14.24
CA ALA A 4 0.00 -3.26 13.74
C ALA A 4 -0.22 -3.47 12.23
N LEU A 5 -1.47 -3.36 11.74
CA LEU A 5 -1.78 -3.46 10.32
C LEU A 5 -1.08 -2.33 9.53
N ASP A 6 -1.08 -1.11 10.07
CA ASP A 6 -0.37 0.03 9.47
C ASP A 6 1.14 -0.22 9.39
N LEU A 7 1.79 -0.72 10.44
CA LEU A 7 3.23 -1.02 10.42
C LEU A 7 3.58 -2.14 9.45
N ILE A 8 2.79 -3.22 9.42
CA ILE A 8 3.01 -4.33 8.47
C ILE A 8 2.78 -3.84 7.03
N GLY A 9 1.74 -3.02 6.80
CA GLY A 9 1.48 -2.39 5.51
C GLY A 9 2.61 -1.46 5.09
N THR A 10 3.13 -0.64 6.02
CA THR A 10 4.30 0.22 5.82
C THR A 10 5.52 -0.60 5.40
N PHE A 11 5.82 -1.69 6.13
CA PHE A 11 6.93 -2.59 5.79
C PHE A 11 6.76 -3.19 4.39
N ALA A 12 5.57 -3.68 4.06
CA ALA A 12 5.29 -4.29 2.76
C ALA A 12 5.48 -3.29 1.61
N PHE A 13 4.89 -2.09 1.68
CA PHE A 13 5.08 -1.06 0.66
C PHE A 13 6.51 -0.55 0.60
N ALA A 14 7.17 -0.35 1.74
CA ALA A 14 8.57 0.08 1.77
C ALA A 14 9.49 -0.97 1.12
N LEU A 15 9.27 -2.26 1.40
CA LEU A 15 10.03 -3.32 0.75
C LEU A 15 9.75 -3.39 -0.76
N SER A 16 8.50 -3.17 -1.18
CA SER A 16 8.15 -3.03 -2.60
C SER A 16 8.93 -1.88 -3.25
N GLY A 17 9.02 -0.72 -2.59
CA GLY A 17 9.81 0.44 -3.04
C GLY A 17 11.29 0.13 -3.13
N ALA A 18 11.86 -0.47 -2.08
CA ALA A 18 13.27 -0.86 -2.04
C ALA A 18 13.64 -1.82 -3.19
N LEU A 19 12.82 -2.84 -3.42
CA LEU A 19 13.05 -3.82 -4.50
C LEU A 19 12.97 -3.17 -5.90
N LEU A 20 12.09 -2.19 -6.09
CA LEU A 20 12.03 -1.42 -7.33
C LEU A 20 13.29 -0.55 -7.50
N ALA A 21 13.74 0.13 -6.45
CA ALA A 21 14.96 0.95 -6.47
C ALA A 21 16.20 0.11 -6.78
N VAL A 22 16.36 -1.04 -6.13
CA VAL A 22 17.46 -1.99 -6.41
C VAL A 22 17.41 -2.48 -7.86
N ARG A 23 16.23 -2.81 -8.38
CA ARG A 23 16.05 -3.18 -9.79
C ARG A 23 16.47 -2.07 -10.74
N LYS A 24 16.24 -0.80 -10.36
CA LYS A 24 16.66 0.39 -11.12
C LYS A 24 18.10 0.81 -10.86
N ARG A 25 18.86 0.02 -10.10
CA ARG A 25 20.27 0.25 -9.76
C ARG A 25 20.50 1.58 -9.03
N MET A 26 19.55 2.01 -8.20
CA MET A 26 19.73 3.14 -7.32
C MET A 26 20.75 2.80 -6.22
N ASP A 27 21.44 3.79 -5.72
CA ASP A 27 22.33 3.64 -4.56
C ASP A 27 21.53 3.41 -3.26
N ILE A 28 22.23 3.16 -2.17
CA ILE A 28 21.60 2.87 -0.87
C ILE A 28 20.70 4.02 -0.40
N PHE A 29 21.08 5.27 -0.69
CA PHE A 29 20.27 6.43 -0.33
C PHE A 29 18.98 6.45 -1.13
N GLY A 30 19.05 6.28 -2.45
CA GLY A 30 17.88 6.18 -3.32
C GLY A 30 16.95 5.02 -2.93
N VAL A 31 17.51 3.87 -2.54
CA VAL A 31 16.73 2.72 -2.05
C VAL A 31 15.96 3.07 -0.78
N VAL A 32 16.61 3.70 0.20
CA VAL A 32 15.95 4.10 1.45
C VAL A 32 14.90 5.17 1.21
N VAL A 33 15.21 6.18 0.40
CA VAL A 33 14.23 7.25 0.04
C VAL A 33 12.99 6.66 -0.64
N LEU A 34 13.18 5.76 -1.62
CA LEU A 34 12.04 5.15 -2.33
C LEU A 34 11.24 4.22 -1.42
N ALA A 35 11.90 3.51 -0.50
CA ALA A 35 11.24 2.69 0.51
C ALA A 35 10.37 3.56 1.45
N VAL A 36 10.95 4.63 1.99
CA VAL A 36 10.25 5.57 2.89
C VAL A 36 9.06 6.23 2.18
N ALA A 37 9.25 6.76 0.97
CA ALA A 37 8.17 7.38 0.19
C ALA A 37 7.04 6.39 -0.11
N SER A 38 7.37 5.16 -0.47
CA SER A 38 6.37 4.10 -0.75
C SER A 38 5.62 3.68 0.51
N GLY A 39 6.35 3.47 1.61
CA GLY A 39 5.79 2.95 2.86
C GLY A 39 4.95 3.98 3.62
N LEU A 40 5.35 5.24 3.61
CA LEU A 40 4.71 6.30 4.42
C LEU A 40 3.75 7.17 3.60
N GLY A 41 3.95 7.29 2.28
CA GLY A 41 3.21 8.25 1.45
C GLY A 41 1.69 8.10 1.54
N GLY A 42 1.17 6.88 1.45
CA GLY A 42 -0.27 6.61 1.58
C GLY A 42 -0.81 7.01 2.96
N GLY A 43 -0.12 6.63 4.04
CA GLY A 43 -0.50 6.94 5.41
C GLY A 43 -0.47 8.45 5.72
N ILE A 44 0.50 9.18 5.16
CA ILE A 44 0.57 10.64 5.27
C ILE A 44 -0.62 11.29 4.57
N ILE A 45 -0.94 10.87 3.36
CA ILE A 45 -2.12 11.37 2.61
C ILE A 45 -3.40 11.11 3.42
N ARG A 46 -3.59 9.89 3.94
CA ARG A 46 -4.72 9.55 4.80
C ARG A 46 -4.86 10.50 5.98
N ASP A 47 -3.78 10.66 6.74
CA ASP A 47 -3.81 11.43 7.98
C ASP A 47 -4.13 12.91 7.71
N VAL A 48 -3.63 13.47 6.61
CA VAL A 48 -4.01 14.83 6.16
C VAL A 48 -5.49 14.88 5.79
N LEU A 49 -6.02 13.91 5.03
CA LEU A 49 -7.41 13.89 4.59
C LEU A 49 -8.42 13.77 5.76
N ILE A 50 -8.06 13.05 6.84
CA ILE A 50 -8.92 12.91 8.02
C ILE A 50 -8.65 13.98 9.09
N GLY A 51 -7.77 14.95 8.83
CA GLY A 51 -7.42 16.01 9.79
C GLY A 51 -6.53 15.53 10.94
N ALA A 52 -5.95 14.35 10.90
CA ALA A 52 -5.03 13.81 11.91
C ALA A 52 -3.62 14.39 11.70
N THR A 53 -3.46 15.66 11.94
CA THR A 53 -2.19 16.39 11.73
C THR A 53 -1.56 16.81 13.05
N PRO A 54 -0.21 16.66 13.18
CA PRO A 54 0.73 16.13 12.17
C PRO A 54 0.57 14.60 11.98
N PRO A 55 0.85 14.08 10.75
CA PRO A 55 0.70 12.65 10.44
C PRO A 55 1.47 11.74 11.39
N VAL A 56 0.88 10.59 11.75
CA VAL A 56 1.50 9.59 12.66
C VAL A 56 2.86 9.11 12.15
N ALA A 57 3.02 9.01 10.84
CA ALA A 57 4.29 8.63 10.21
C ALA A 57 5.46 9.59 10.55
N ILE A 58 5.15 10.84 10.92
CA ILE A 58 6.15 11.85 11.31
C ILE A 58 6.32 11.89 12.83
N THR A 59 5.24 11.71 13.60
CA THR A 59 5.26 11.82 15.05
C THR A 59 5.78 10.57 15.76
N HIS A 60 5.64 9.39 15.12
CA HIS A 60 6.08 8.11 15.67
C HIS A 60 7.24 7.54 14.86
N TRP A 61 8.46 7.69 15.36
CA TRP A 61 9.70 7.23 14.71
C TRP A 61 9.66 5.77 14.25
N GLY A 62 8.84 4.91 14.87
CA GLY A 62 8.68 3.50 14.52
C GLY A 62 8.25 3.28 13.07
N TYR A 63 7.45 4.17 12.49
CA TYR A 63 7.07 4.10 11.08
C TYR A 63 8.27 4.34 10.16
N LEU A 64 9.04 5.40 10.44
CA LEU A 64 10.24 5.71 9.68
C LEU A 64 11.29 4.59 9.82
N ALA A 65 11.49 4.08 11.04
CA ALA A 65 12.40 2.97 11.29
C ALA A 65 11.96 1.70 10.54
N THR A 66 10.67 1.39 10.53
CA THR A 66 10.11 0.25 9.78
C THR A 66 10.36 0.39 8.28
N ALA A 67 10.10 1.57 7.72
CA ALA A 67 10.33 1.82 6.29
C ALA A 67 11.83 1.78 5.93
N ALA A 68 12.69 2.38 6.76
CA ALA A 68 14.14 2.35 6.55
C ALA A 68 14.70 0.91 6.68
N ALA A 69 14.25 0.15 7.68
CA ALA A 69 14.63 -1.26 7.84
C ALA A 69 14.23 -2.10 6.62
N ALA A 70 13.00 -1.92 6.11
CA ALA A 70 12.56 -2.57 4.88
C ALA A 70 13.45 -2.17 3.67
N GLY A 71 13.86 -0.91 3.60
CA GLY A 71 14.81 -0.40 2.61
C GLY A 71 16.14 -1.16 2.66
N LEU A 72 16.73 -1.28 3.85
CA LEU A 72 18.00 -1.99 4.05
C LEU A 72 17.88 -3.49 3.76
N VAL A 73 16.77 -4.13 4.17
CA VAL A 73 16.48 -5.54 3.84
C VAL A 73 16.40 -5.72 2.32
N GLY A 74 15.69 -4.84 1.61
CA GLY A 74 15.59 -4.89 0.15
C GLY A 74 16.94 -4.70 -0.52
N PHE A 75 17.77 -3.78 -0.02
CA PHE A 75 19.13 -3.53 -0.53
C PHE A 75 20.05 -4.74 -0.33
N ALA A 76 19.98 -5.38 0.84
CA ALA A 76 20.81 -6.54 1.19
C ALA A 76 20.35 -7.86 0.53
N ALA A 77 19.30 -7.87 -0.29
CA ALA A 77 18.73 -9.08 -0.90
C ALA A 77 19.13 -9.25 -2.39
N PRO A 78 20.39 -9.62 -2.73
CA PRO A 78 20.86 -9.69 -4.12
C PRO A 78 20.10 -10.74 -4.96
N ALA A 79 19.62 -11.82 -4.35
CA ALA A 79 18.80 -12.84 -5.02
C ALA A 79 17.41 -12.31 -5.43
N ALA A 80 16.97 -11.18 -4.87
CA ALA A 80 15.72 -10.55 -5.23
C ALA A 80 15.78 -9.85 -6.60
N VAL A 81 16.95 -9.51 -7.12
CA VAL A 81 17.09 -8.76 -8.38
C VAL A 81 16.47 -9.51 -9.57
N THR A 82 16.67 -10.82 -9.68
CA THR A 82 16.11 -11.65 -10.75
C THR A 82 14.60 -11.85 -10.65
N ARG A 83 14.06 -11.78 -9.42
CA ARG A 83 12.61 -11.94 -9.11
C ARG A 83 11.94 -10.62 -8.71
N ALA A 84 12.67 -9.51 -8.73
CA ALA A 84 12.25 -8.22 -8.18
C ALA A 84 10.87 -7.78 -8.69
N ARG A 85 10.60 -7.88 -10.00
CA ARG A 85 9.30 -7.48 -10.56
C ARG A 85 8.12 -8.19 -9.90
N ARG A 86 8.24 -9.51 -9.69
CA ARG A 86 7.16 -10.29 -9.06
C ARG A 86 7.05 -9.96 -7.57
N MET A 87 8.17 -9.81 -6.88
CA MET A 87 8.19 -9.48 -5.46
C MET A 87 7.63 -8.08 -5.19
N VAL A 88 7.99 -7.08 -6.01
CA VAL A 88 7.38 -5.74 -5.95
C VAL A 88 5.86 -5.83 -5.98
N LEU A 89 5.29 -6.57 -6.93
CA LEU A 89 3.85 -6.71 -7.08
C LEU A 89 3.20 -7.48 -5.93
N VAL A 90 3.89 -8.47 -5.35
CA VAL A 90 3.38 -9.24 -4.20
C VAL A 90 3.34 -8.38 -2.94
N PHE A 91 4.43 -7.68 -2.63
CA PHE A 91 4.48 -6.79 -1.46
C PHE A 91 3.54 -5.59 -1.61
N ASP A 92 3.41 -5.06 -2.82
CA ASP A 92 2.41 -4.05 -3.16
C ASP A 92 0.98 -4.55 -2.89
N ALA A 93 0.64 -5.78 -3.30
CA ALA A 93 -0.68 -6.36 -3.04
C ALA A 93 -0.97 -6.55 -1.54
N VAL A 94 0.04 -6.95 -0.76
CA VAL A 94 -0.08 -7.06 0.71
C VAL A 94 -0.31 -5.68 1.34
N GLY A 95 0.52 -4.70 0.97
CA GLY A 95 0.38 -3.33 1.46
C GLY A 95 -0.98 -2.72 1.11
N LEU A 96 -1.45 -2.93 -0.12
CA LEU A 96 -2.75 -2.48 -0.59
C LEU A 96 -3.90 -3.03 0.27
N GLY A 97 -3.94 -4.33 0.55
CA GLY A 97 -4.98 -4.95 1.38
C GLY A 97 -4.98 -4.42 2.81
N LEU A 98 -3.80 -4.31 3.42
CA LEU A 98 -3.64 -3.83 4.79
C LEU A 98 -4.03 -2.36 4.94
N PHE A 99 -3.56 -1.49 4.04
CA PHE A 99 -3.89 -0.06 4.10
C PHE A 99 -5.33 0.25 3.71
N ALA A 100 -5.95 -0.52 2.81
CA ALA A 100 -7.37 -0.36 2.50
C ALA A 100 -8.22 -0.54 3.77
N VAL A 101 -7.92 -1.56 4.56
CA VAL A 101 -8.65 -1.89 5.80
C VAL A 101 -8.32 -0.89 6.90
N SER A 102 -7.04 -0.73 7.26
CA SER A 102 -6.64 0.10 8.38
C SER A 102 -7.04 1.57 8.17
N SER A 103 -6.95 2.05 6.93
CA SER A 103 -7.28 3.44 6.61
C SER A 103 -8.78 3.69 6.56
N THR A 104 -9.58 2.75 6.05
CA THR A 104 -11.05 2.85 6.14
C THR A 104 -11.50 2.85 7.60
N ALA A 105 -10.99 1.93 8.42
CA ALA A 105 -11.34 1.85 9.84
C ALA A 105 -10.94 3.14 10.59
N LYS A 106 -9.72 3.65 10.36
CA LYS A 106 -9.24 4.89 10.96
C LYS A 106 -10.08 6.10 10.54
N ALA A 107 -10.46 6.19 9.26
CA ALA A 107 -11.32 7.28 8.78
C ALA A 107 -12.71 7.25 9.46
N LEU A 108 -13.31 6.06 9.63
CA LEU A 108 -14.55 5.90 10.37
C LEU A 108 -14.42 6.30 11.86
N GLU A 109 -13.29 6.00 12.50
CA GLU A 109 -13.00 6.42 13.88
C GLU A 109 -12.90 7.95 14.01
N HIS A 110 -12.49 8.65 12.93
CA HIS A 110 -12.45 10.12 12.86
C HIS A 110 -13.79 10.74 12.41
N GLY A 111 -14.87 9.97 12.38
CA GLY A 111 -16.21 10.46 12.06
C GLY A 111 -16.48 10.67 10.56
N VAL A 112 -15.60 10.20 9.68
CA VAL A 112 -15.83 10.27 8.22
C VAL A 112 -16.98 9.31 7.84
N PRO A 113 -17.99 9.76 7.07
CA PRO A 113 -19.08 8.89 6.62
C PRO A 113 -18.56 7.69 5.82
N ALA A 114 -19.30 6.56 5.83
CA ALA A 114 -18.86 5.27 5.28
C ALA A 114 -18.30 5.37 3.85
N VAL A 115 -18.99 6.08 2.95
CA VAL A 115 -18.53 6.25 1.55
C VAL A 115 -17.19 7.00 1.50
N GLY A 116 -17.07 8.10 2.25
CA GLY A 116 -15.83 8.88 2.35
C GLY A 116 -14.69 8.05 2.94
N ALA A 117 -14.97 7.26 3.98
CA ALA A 117 -13.99 6.37 4.60
C ALA A 117 -13.46 5.30 3.64
N VAL A 118 -14.34 4.70 2.83
CA VAL A 118 -13.93 3.76 1.77
C VAL A 118 -13.04 4.45 0.74
N VAL A 119 -13.43 5.65 0.29
CA VAL A 119 -12.62 6.42 -0.68
C VAL A 119 -11.23 6.74 -0.11
N ILE A 120 -11.14 7.19 1.16
CA ILE A 120 -9.87 7.43 1.83
C ILE A 120 -9.05 6.14 1.95
N GLY A 121 -9.70 5.02 2.28
CA GLY A 121 -9.06 3.71 2.30
C GLY A 121 -8.42 3.34 0.96
N VAL A 122 -9.15 3.54 -0.14
CA VAL A 122 -8.65 3.29 -1.50
C VAL A 122 -7.49 4.24 -1.85
N ILE A 123 -7.64 5.54 -1.61
CA ILE A 123 -6.59 6.54 -1.88
C ILE A 123 -5.31 6.18 -1.13
N THR A 124 -5.43 5.82 0.14
CA THR A 124 -4.27 5.42 0.97
C THR A 124 -3.62 4.15 0.43
N ALA A 125 -4.43 3.15 0.11
CA ALA A 125 -3.96 1.85 -0.35
C ALA A 125 -3.23 1.93 -1.70
N VAL A 126 -3.62 2.85 -2.59
CA VAL A 126 -2.96 3.03 -3.87
C VAL A 126 -1.83 4.07 -3.80
N GLY A 127 -1.90 5.01 -2.85
CA GLY A 127 -1.04 6.18 -2.76
C GLY A 127 0.44 5.84 -2.62
N GLY A 128 0.79 4.84 -1.80
CA GLY A 128 2.18 4.37 -1.64
C GLY A 128 2.76 3.81 -2.94
N GLY A 129 1.97 3.01 -3.68
CA GLY A 129 2.36 2.48 -4.98
C GLY A 129 2.51 3.57 -6.05
N VAL A 130 1.61 4.54 -6.07
CA VAL A 130 1.69 5.70 -6.99
C VAL A 130 2.93 6.54 -6.70
N ALA A 131 3.19 6.89 -5.45
CA ALA A 131 4.39 7.63 -5.06
C ALA A 131 5.67 6.89 -5.46
N ARG A 132 5.73 5.57 -5.21
CA ARG A 132 6.83 4.71 -5.62
C ARG A 132 7.08 4.78 -7.12
N ASP A 133 6.05 4.55 -7.93
CA ASP A 133 6.18 4.46 -9.38
C ASP A 133 6.60 5.81 -9.97
N LEU A 134 5.98 6.91 -9.52
CA LEU A 134 6.33 8.27 -9.97
C LEU A 134 7.77 8.64 -9.65
N LEU A 135 8.23 8.40 -8.40
CA LEU A 135 9.60 8.67 -8.00
C LEU A 135 10.63 7.78 -8.73
N ALA A 136 10.21 6.58 -9.11
CA ALA A 136 11.01 5.68 -9.91
C ALA A 136 11.02 6.03 -11.41
N GLY A 137 10.25 7.03 -11.86
CA GLY A 137 10.11 7.41 -13.26
C GLY A 137 9.29 6.41 -14.08
N ASP A 138 8.43 5.62 -13.43
CA ASP A 138 7.52 4.68 -14.08
C ASP A 138 6.08 5.23 -14.13
N VAL A 139 5.31 4.78 -15.12
CA VAL A 139 3.87 5.05 -15.13
C VAL A 139 3.21 4.24 -14.02
N PRO A 140 2.45 4.89 -13.10
CA PRO A 140 1.82 4.19 -11.98
C PRO A 140 0.99 2.97 -12.43
N VAL A 141 1.17 1.84 -11.74
CA VAL A 141 0.49 0.57 -12.05
C VAL A 141 -1.03 0.72 -12.08
N ILE A 142 -1.60 1.60 -11.25
CA ILE A 142 -3.05 1.86 -11.22
C ILE A 142 -3.61 2.36 -12.56
N LEU A 143 -2.80 3.03 -13.38
CA LEU A 143 -3.23 3.60 -14.66
C LEU A 143 -3.29 2.58 -15.81
N HIS A 144 -2.68 1.40 -15.64
CA HIS A 144 -2.61 0.38 -16.69
C HIS A 144 -2.84 -1.05 -16.20
N SER A 145 -3.09 -1.23 -14.90
CA SER A 145 -3.46 -2.52 -14.32
C SER A 145 -4.93 -2.47 -13.89
N ASP A 146 -5.74 -3.18 -14.62
CA ASP A 146 -7.19 -3.04 -14.64
C ASP A 146 -7.90 -3.36 -13.31
N ILE A 147 -7.33 -4.24 -12.47
CA ILE A 147 -7.89 -4.59 -11.16
C ILE A 147 -6.87 -4.26 -10.07
N TYR A 148 -6.63 -2.96 -9.86
CA TYR A 148 -5.69 -2.49 -8.83
C TYR A 148 -6.43 -1.90 -7.62
N ALA A 149 -7.30 -0.91 -7.83
CA ALA A 149 -8.04 -0.25 -6.76
C ALA A 149 -9.28 -1.02 -6.30
N THR A 150 -9.86 -1.86 -7.15
CA THR A 150 -11.09 -2.64 -6.86
C THR A 150 -10.96 -3.52 -5.61
N PRO A 151 -9.88 -4.30 -5.40
CA PRO A 151 -9.71 -5.07 -4.17
C PRO A 151 -9.69 -4.20 -2.91
N ALA A 152 -9.08 -3.01 -2.98
CA ALA A 152 -9.06 -2.07 -1.87
C ALA A 152 -10.47 -1.53 -1.56
N ALA A 153 -11.25 -1.22 -2.59
CA ALA A 153 -12.64 -0.80 -2.43
C ALA A 153 -13.50 -1.89 -1.80
N VAL A 154 -13.37 -3.14 -2.23
CA VAL A 154 -14.08 -4.29 -1.65
C VAL A 154 -13.76 -4.44 -0.17
N ALA A 155 -12.48 -4.40 0.22
CA ALA A 155 -12.08 -4.49 1.62
C ALA A 155 -12.62 -3.31 2.46
N GLY A 156 -12.53 -2.09 1.92
CA GLY A 156 -13.08 -0.91 2.58
C GLY A 156 -14.61 -1.00 2.79
N ILE A 157 -15.35 -1.48 1.80
CA ILE A 157 -16.80 -1.69 1.91
C ILE A 157 -17.12 -2.71 3.02
N ILE A 158 -16.40 -3.84 3.08
CA ILE A 158 -16.60 -4.84 4.12
C ILE A 158 -16.40 -4.22 5.51
N VAL A 159 -15.31 -3.48 5.73
CA VAL A 159 -15.03 -2.82 7.00
C VAL A 159 -16.08 -1.77 7.36
N ALA A 160 -16.58 -1.04 6.36
CA ALA A 160 -17.55 0.03 6.57
C ALA A 160 -18.96 -0.49 6.83
N THR A 161 -19.33 -1.69 6.34
CA THR A 161 -20.71 -2.18 6.38
C THR A 161 -20.93 -3.38 7.29
N VAL A 162 -19.93 -4.26 7.46
CA VAL A 162 -20.10 -5.50 8.24
C VAL A 162 -19.73 -5.26 9.72
N SER A 163 -18.47 -4.98 10.00
CA SER A 163 -17.98 -4.76 11.36
C SER A 163 -16.53 -4.28 11.34
N ARG A 164 -16.13 -3.62 12.42
CA ARG A 164 -14.74 -3.25 12.72
C ARG A 164 -14.08 -4.18 13.72
N SER A 165 -14.51 -5.44 13.76
CA SER A 165 -13.86 -6.43 14.60
C SER A 165 -12.51 -6.87 14.00
N PRO A 166 -11.54 -7.25 14.83
CA PRO A 166 -10.22 -7.70 14.36
C PRO A 166 -10.26 -8.82 13.32
N SER A 167 -11.20 -9.75 13.47
CA SER A 167 -11.36 -10.87 12.53
C SER A 167 -11.88 -10.42 11.16
N VAL A 168 -12.83 -9.48 11.12
CA VAL A 168 -13.36 -8.92 9.85
C VAL A 168 -12.30 -8.08 9.16
N GLU A 169 -11.57 -7.24 9.88
CA GLU A 169 -10.47 -6.43 9.32
C GLU A 169 -9.37 -7.32 8.72
N LEU A 170 -8.93 -8.35 9.44
CA LEU A 170 -7.93 -9.29 8.94
C LEU A 170 -8.46 -10.08 7.73
N GLY A 171 -9.69 -10.57 7.80
CA GLY A 171 -10.33 -11.29 6.69
C GLY A 171 -10.46 -10.43 5.43
N ALA A 172 -10.86 -9.15 5.57
CA ALA A 172 -10.97 -8.21 4.48
C ALA A 172 -9.60 -7.89 3.84
N ALA A 173 -8.54 -7.73 4.66
CA ALA A 173 -7.19 -7.51 4.17
C ALA A 173 -6.65 -8.72 3.39
N ILE A 174 -6.87 -9.93 3.91
CA ILE A 174 -6.49 -11.19 3.23
C ILE A 174 -7.27 -11.32 1.92
N LEU A 175 -8.57 -11.05 1.92
CA LEU A 175 -9.40 -11.10 0.72
C LEU A 175 -8.91 -10.13 -0.36
N ALA A 176 -8.66 -8.87 -0.01
CA ALA A 176 -8.16 -7.87 -0.96
C ALA A 176 -6.81 -8.28 -1.54
N THR A 177 -5.88 -8.73 -0.68
CA THR A 177 -4.58 -9.26 -1.10
C THR A 177 -4.75 -10.44 -2.04
N GLY A 178 -5.63 -11.39 -1.70
CA GLY A 178 -5.91 -12.58 -2.50
C GLY A 178 -6.49 -12.24 -3.88
N ILE A 179 -7.48 -11.34 -3.94
CA ILE A 179 -8.06 -10.86 -5.21
C ILE A 179 -6.96 -10.20 -6.06
N ARG A 180 -6.12 -9.35 -5.46
CA ARG A 180 -5.03 -8.69 -6.18
C ARG A 180 -4.01 -9.68 -6.73
N LEU A 181 -3.59 -10.66 -5.94
CA LEU A 181 -2.66 -11.71 -6.38
C LEU A 181 -3.27 -12.60 -7.47
N ALA A 182 -4.56 -12.94 -7.37
CA ALA A 182 -5.29 -13.67 -8.40
C ALA A 182 -5.35 -12.86 -9.71
N ALA A 183 -5.69 -11.56 -9.63
CA ALA A 183 -5.73 -10.67 -10.79
C ALA A 183 -4.37 -10.61 -11.49
N LEU A 184 -3.27 -10.54 -10.73
CA LEU A 184 -1.90 -10.59 -11.26
C LEU A 184 -1.58 -11.95 -11.91
N ARG A 185 -2.02 -13.07 -11.29
CA ARG A 185 -1.74 -14.44 -11.76
C ARG A 185 -2.49 -14.77 -13.03
N PHE A 186 -3.77 -14.37 -13.08
CA PHE A 186 -4.67 -14.69 -14.20
C PHE A 186 -4.75 -13.57 -15.23
N ARG A 187 -3.99 -12.46 -15.05
CA ARG A 187 -3.94 -11.30 -15.95
C ARG A 187 -5.33 -10.73 -16.25
N TRP A 188 -6.15 -10.60 -15.20
CA TRP A 188 -7.48 -9.98 -15.34
C TRP A 188 -7.32 -8.55 -15.84
N SER A 189 -8.13 -8.18 -16.84
CA SER A 189 -8.09 -6.86 -17.46
C SER A 189 -9.50 -6.28 -17.56
N ALA A 190 -9.62 -4.96 -17.35
CA ALA A 190 -10.85 -4.23 -17.59
C ALA A 190 -11.01 -3.93 -19.10
N PRO A 191 -12.23 -3.65 -19.57
CA PRO A 191 -12.45 -3.27 -20.97
C PRO A 191 -11.67 -2.02 -21.35
N LYS A 192 -10.95 -2.10 -22.45
CA LYS A 192 -10.25 -0.94 -23.04
C LYS A 192 -11.08 -0.32 -24.15
N PRO A 193 -10.99 1.00 -24.39
CA PRO A 193 -11.64 1.61 -25.53
C PRO A 193 -11.15 0.93 -26.81
N ARG A 194 -12.08 0.65 -27.73
CA ARG A 194 -11.73 0.19 -29.08
C ARG A 194 -11.15 1.37 -29.84
N THR A 195 -9.84 1.33 -30.10
CA THR A 195 -9.15 2.24 -31.02
C THR A 195 -9.19 1.68 -32.41
#